data_61e57a45f148e56d6fa221f2a599d501
#
_entry.id   61e57a45f148e56d6fa221f2a599d501
#
_cell.length_a   1.000
_cell.length_b   1.000
_cell.length_c   1.000
_cell.angle_alpha   90.00
_cell.angle_beta   90.00
_cell.angle_gamma   90.00
#
_symmetry.space_group_name_H-M   'P 1'
#
loop_
_entity.id
_entity.type
_entity.pdbx_description
1 polymer ?
#
loop_
_entity_poly.entity_id
_entity_poly.type
_entity_poly.pdbx_seq_one_letter_code
_entity_poly.pdbx_strand_id
1 'polypeptide(L)'
;MYPPNWVGYVLSVELIRSSNVVKGLKVLYNFHPVGQGVFSSGMIVPDDGSSRKFWWVFDCGTHMKRHQPLLDAEINNLAAMIGTPSAGQRPRIDLVFISHFDKDHVNGLLTLLERFQVGRLVLPFIHLYERLLIAFSGKPPNELQPWQLFITAPMRYIQGRNGIQVDRLTLVPPSGFNGPRDDNDNDREPRSWGEDPINIVPPASEIPKEISALDNLDGASVKIEWLAQGSSLKLGNVWEFVPYNDRYTAVRADPSFTRIAKQLADQLIIAPSHATRSAIQNQIVASYGAKHGTTGTEKNLISLFVYSGPLLMPKLLRLALRRPSIRISGYTARFMGYCGPLHYPDSAHAVLYTGDGFLKTPEQLSNMLNYFDSARMQQPKVLQVMHHGAKSSWHLGVADALAPEFSVFCAYKPGLYRHPHDDVWKDFTFYRPWICGAHRRESFRLYQQLRF
;
A
#
# COMPACT_ATOMS: atom_id res chain seq x y z
N MET A 1 -3.61 -77.24 26.79
CA MET A 1 -4.27 -76.22 26.01
C MET A 1 -3.58 -74.89 26.35
N TYR A 2 -2.70 -74.40 25.50
CA TYR A 2 -2.06 -73.11 25.62
C TYR A 2 -2.77 -72.14 24.70
N PRO A 3 -2.98 -70.86 25.14
CA PRO A 3 -3.55 -69.82 24.25
C PRO A 3 -2.46 -69.20 23.38
N PRO A 4 -2.82 -68.62 22.26
CA PRO A 4 -1.89 -68.22 21.21
C PRO A 4 -1.18 -66.89 21.48
N ASN A 5 0.04 -66.81 20.98
CA ASN A 5 0.97 -65.69 20.98
C ASN A 5 0.36 -64.40 20.41
N TRP A 6 0.39 -63.33 21.20
CA TRP A 6 0.22 -61.97 20.73
C TRP A 6 1.58 -61.44 20.23
N VAL A 7 1.72 -61.36 18.91
CA VAL A 7 2.82 -60.66 18.27
C VAL A 7 2.48 -59.15 18.35
N GLY A 8 3.19 -58.45 19.23
CA GLY A 8 3.10 -57.01 19.33
C GLY A 8 3.68 -56.36 18.07
N TYR A 9 2.83 -55.74 17.25
CA TYR A 9 3.26 -54.76 16.28
C TYR A 9 3.67 -53.50 17.01
N VAL A 10 4.96 -53.27 17.14
CA VAL A 10 5.51 -51.99 17.49
C VAL A 10 5.39 -51.13 16.24
N LEU A 11 4.35 -50.32 16.17
CA LEU A 11 4.29 -49.23 15.24
C LEU A 11 5.35 -48.21 15.70
N SER A 12 6.51 -48.21 15.07
CA SER A 12 7.44 -47.12 15.10
C SER A 12 6.72 -45.93 14.47
N VAL A 13 6.18 -45.07 15.32
CA VAL A 13 5.80 -43.71 14.95
C VAL A 13 7.12 -43.00 14.67
N GLU A 14 7.56 -43.00 13.43
CA GLU A 14 8.51 -42.01 12.96
C GLU A 14 7.88 -40.68 13.26
N LEU A 15 8.44 -40.01 14.26
CA LEU A 15 8.25 -38.57 14.48
C LEU A 15 8.73 -37.88 13.19
N ILE A 16 7.81 -37.70 12.25
CA ILE A 16 7.97 -36.74 11.19
C ILE A 16 8.26 -35.42 11.91
N ARG A 17 9.52 -35.02 11.96
CA ARG A 17 9.94 -33.70 12.40
C ARG A 17 9.12 -32.72 11.60
N SER A 18 8.10 -32.16 12.22
CA SER A 18 7.20 -31.19 11.61
C SER A 18 8.04 -30.02 11.12
N SER A 19 8.22 -29.99 9.83
CA SER A 19 8.72 -28.87 9.09
C SER A 19 7.98 -27.59 9.47
N ASN A 20 8.70 -26.63 10.00
CA ASN A 20 8.49 -25.17 9.97
C ASN A 20 7.05 -24.67 9.75
N VAL A 21 6.11 -25.09 10.56
CA VAL A 21 4.74 -24.58 10.57
C VAL A 21 4.71 -23.28 11.32
N VAL A 22 4.26 -22.21 10.69
CA VAL A 22 4.08 -20.90 11.34
C VAL A 22 2.90 -20.98 12.30
N LYS A 23 3.16 -20.97 13.61
CA LYS A 23 2.14 -21.04 14.67
C LYS A 23 1.55 -19.69 15.02
N GLY A 24 2.19 -18.61 14.59
CA GLY A 24 1.76 -17.25 14.86
C GLY A 24 2.62 -16.22 14.15
N LEU A 25 2.16 -14.99 14.17
CA LEU A 25 2.82 -13.84 13.56
C LEU A 25 2.92 -12.70 14.57
N LYS A 26 4.03 -11.98 14.51
CA LYS A 26 4.16 -10.65 15.11
C LYS A 26 4.02 -9.63 14.01
N VAL A 27 3.08 -8.71 14.16
CA VAL A 27 2.74 -7.71 13.15
C VAL A 27 2.93 -6.32 13.72
N LEU A 28 3.54 -5.45 12.93
CA LEU A 28 3.70 -4.02 13.24
C LEU A 28 3.01 -3.21 12.14
N TYR A 29 2.17 -2.26 12.53
CA TYR A 29 1.68 -1.17 11.68
C TYR A 29 2.26 0.14 12.18
N ASN A 30 2.81 0.93 11.29
CA ASN A 30 3.42 2.20 11.62
C ASN A 30 3.06 3.26 10.58
N PHE A 31 2.36 4.31 11.02
CA PHE A 31 2.08 5.49 10.21
C PHE A 31 3.03 6.60 10.67
N HIS A 32 3.85 7.07 9.76
CA HIS A 32 4.90 8.03 10.03
C HIS A 32 4.38 9.45 10.06
N PRO A 33 4.85 10.31 10.98
CA PRO A 33 4.36 11.68 11.17
C PRO A 33 5.01 12.64 10.16
N VAL A 34 4.59 12.55 8.90
CA VAL A 34 5.19 13.32 7.79
C VAL A 34 4.40 14.58 7.42
N GLY A 35 3.40 14.96 8.21
CA GLY A 35 2.53 16.09 7.94
C GLY A 35 1.35 15.72 7.05
N GLN A 36 0.97 16.63 6.15
CA GLN A 36 -0.03 16.35 5.12
C GLN A 36 0.63 15.45 4.07
N GLY A 37 0.26 14.20 4.01
CA GLY A 37 0.82 13.18 3.12
C GLY A 37 0.79 11.80 3.75
N VAL A 38 1.14 10.77 2.99
CA VAL A 38 1.11 9.38 3.47
C VAL A 38 2.50 8.76 3.40
N PHE A 39 2.94 8.26 4.53
CA PHE A 39 4.05 7.34 4.66
C PHE A 39 3.71 6.32 5.74
N SER A 40 3.49 5.09 5.34
CA SER A 40 3.22 4.00 6.26
C SER A 40 4.15 2.83 6.00
N SER A 41 4.55 2.15 7.05
CA SER A 41 5.31 0.91 6.97
C SER A 41 4.71 -0.16 7.85
N GLY A 42 4.96 -1.42 7.50
CA GLY A 42 4.58 -2.53 8.31
C GLY A 42 5.63 -3.63 8.32
N MET A 43 5.54 -4.50 9.31
CA MET A 43 6.45 -5.62 9.48
C MET A 43 5.67 -6.86 9.90
N ILE A 44 6.01 -7.99 9.35
CA ILE A 44 5.54 -9.30 9.78
C ILE A 44 6.76 -10.15 10.13
N VAL A 45 6.69 -10.81 11.28
CA VAL A 45 7.69 -11.78 11.73
C VAL A 45 6.98 -13.07 12.07
N PRO A 46 7.33 -14.21 11.47
CA PRO A 46 6.75 -15.50 11.85
C PRO A 46 7.22 -15.92 13.24
N ASP A 47 6.34 -16.62 13.95
CA ASP A 47 6.64 -17.19 15.28
C ASP A 47 7.09 -18.66 15.11
N ASP A 48 8.03 -18.89 14.20
CA ASP A 48 8.62 -20.20 13.87
C ASP A 48 10.09 -20.31 14.26
N GLY A 49 10.61 -19.30 14.97
CA GLY A 49 12.03 -19.18 15.31
C GLY A 49 12.90 -18.63 14.19
N SER A 50 12.34 -18.32 13.02
CA SER A 50 13.09 -17.65 11.97
C SER A 50 13.43 -16.21 12.36
N SER A 51 14.59 -15.73 11.90
CA SER A 51 14.98 -14.33 12.06
C SER A 51 14.43 -13.43 10.95
N ARG A 52 13.76 -14.01 9.95
CA ARG A 52 13.30 -13.28 8.78
C ARG A 52 12.16 -12.35 9.16
N LYS A 53 12.29 -11.09 8.75
CA LYS A 53 11.27 -10.06 8.84
C LYS A 53 10.83 -9.71 7.44
N PHE A 54 9.52 -9.65 7.21
CA PHE A 54 8.95 -9.14 5.98
C PHE A 54 8.50 -7.70 6.19
N TRP A 55 9.02 -6.78 5.37
CA TRP A 55 8.73 -5.36 5.47
C TRP A 55 7.96 -4.87 4.26
N TRP A 56 6.92 -4.08 4.50
CA TRP A 56 6.24 -3.36 3.43
C TRP A 56 6.13 -1.88 3.73
N VAL A 57 5.93 -1.09 2.67
CA VAL A 57 5.64 0.34 2.71
C VAL A 57 4.41 0.60 1.87
N PHE A 58 3.58 1.52 2.31
CA PHE A 58 2.46 2.08 1.54
C PHE A 58 2.63 3.58 1.48
N ASP A 59 2.83 4.12 0.28
CA ASP A 59 3.17 5.49 -0.05
C ASP A 59 4.43 6.00 0.67
N CYS A 60 5.01 7.08 0.17
CA CYS A 60 6.11 7.76 0.81
C CYS A 60 6.13 9.22 0.35
N GLY A 61 5.34 10.08 1.00
CA GLY A 61 5.25 11.46 0.58
C GLY A 61 4.78 12.44 1.63
N THR A 62 5.00 13.73 1.35
CA THR A 62 4.49 14.86 2.11
C THR A 62 4.17 16.05 1.20
N HIS A 63 3.06 16.73 1.46
CA HIS A 63 2.65 17.87 0.66
C HIS A 63 3.53 19.10 0.85
N MET A 64 3.85 19.41 2.10
CA MET A 64 4.51 20.67 2.45
C MET A 64 6.02 20.57 2.36
N LYS A 65 6.64 21.45 1.58
CA LYS A 65 8.11 21.54 1.45
C LYS A 65 8.83 21.62 2.81
N ARG A 66 8.26 22.33 3.79
CA ARG A 66 8.82 22.43 5.15
C ARG A 66 8.82 21.11 5.92
N HIS A 67 8.01 20.11 5.52
CA HIS A 67 7.96 18.80 6.13
C HIS A 67 8.86 17.77 5.42
N GLN A 68 9.51 18.15 4.32
CA GLN A 68 10.47 17.25 3.64
C GLN A 68 11.56 16.73 4.58
N PRO A 69 12.19 17.53 5.46
CA PRO A 69 13.17 17.03 6.42
C PRO A 69 12.59 15.99 7.41
N LEU A 70 11.29 16.10 7.75
CA LEU A 70 10.63 15.08 8.58
C LEU A 70 10.47 13.77 7.82
N LEU A 71 10.04 13.84 6.56
CA LEU A 71 9.94 12.65 5.71
C LEU A 71 11.29 11.96 5.55
N ASP A 72 12.35 12.72 5.27
CA ASP A 72 13.71 12.20 5.14
C ASP A 72 14.21 11.56 6.45
N ALA A 73 13.90 12.18 7.59
CA ALA A 73 14.21 11.63 8.91
C ALA A 73 13.44 10.31 9.16
N GLU A 74 12.17 10.23 8.80
CA GLU A 74 11.37 9.01 8.96
C GLU A 74 11.81 7.87 8.02
N ILE A 75 12.27 8.18 6.81
CA ILE A 75 12.91 7.20 5.91
C ILE A 75 14.20 6.64 6.56
N ASN A 76 15.02 7.52 7.17
CA ASN A 76 16.22 7.09 7.89
C ASN A 76 15.88 6.28 9.15
N ASN A 77 14.83 6.66 9.89
CA ASN A 77 14.35 5.91 11.03
C ASN A 77 13.88 4.49 10.65
N LEU A 78 13.20 4.36 9.50
CA LEU A 78 12.82 3.07 8.95
C LEU A 78 14.05 2.24 8.59
N ALA A 79 15.06 2.84 7.95
CA ALA A 79 16.31 2.14 7.63
C ALA A 79 17.03 1.63 8.89
N ALA A 80 17.10 2.44 9.95
CA ALA A 80 17.65 2.03 11.23
C ALA A 80 16.84 0.89 11.90
N MET A 81 15.52 0.90 11.74
CA MET A 81 14.61 -0.13 12.28
C MET A 81 14.74 -1.47 11.56
N ILE A 82 14.92 -1.45 10.23
CA ILE A 82 15.15 -2.65 9.42
C ILE A 82 16.54 -3.20 9.73
N GLY A 83 17.53 -2.32 9.87
CA GLY A 83 18.94 -2.68 10.04
C GLY A 83 19.61 -3.02 8.71
N THR A 84 20.93 -3.04 8.68
CA THR A 84 21.72 -3.46 7.53
C THR A 84 22.13 -4.92 7.69
N PRO A 85 21.90 -5.80 6.69
CA PRO A 85 22.25 -7.21 6.78
C PRO A 85 23.77 -7.43 6.96
N SER A 86 24.59 -6.65 6.28
CA SER A 86 26.04 -6.70 6.33
C SER A 86 26.64 -5.36 5.91
N ALA A 87 27.92 -5.14 6.21
CA ALA A 87 28.63 -3.93 5.78
C ALA A 87 28.54 -3.76 4.25
N GLY A 88 28.12 -2.59 3.81
CA GLY A 88 27.96 -2.25 2.40
C GLY A 88 26.65 -2.69 1.75
N GLN A 89 25.82 -3.49 2.41
CA GLN A 89 24.49 -3.83 1.91
C GLN A 89 23.46 -2.81 2.36
N ARG A 90 22.41 -2.64 1.54
CA ARG A 90 21.28 -1.78 1.88
C ARG A 90 20.22 -2.55 2.67
N PRO A 91 19.49 -1.86 3.58
CA PRO A 91 18.29 -2.44 4.17
C PRO A 91 17.31 -2.84 3.07
N ARG A 92 16.58 -3.96 3.27
CA ARG A 92 15.62 -4.46 2.28
C ARG A 92 14.19 -4.18 2.73
N ILE A 93 13.39 -3.64 1.81
CA ILE A 93 11.94 -3.61 1.88
C ILE A 93 11.41 -4.63 0.87
N ASP A 94 10.60 -5.57 1.33
CA ASP A 94 10.13 -6.65 0.45
C ASP A 94 9.04 -6.17 -0.51
N LEU A 95 8.20 -5.20 -0.08
CA LEU A 95 7.04 -4.76 -0.85
C LEU A 95 6.79 -3.26 -0.64
N VAL A 96 6.69 -2.50 -1.72
CA VAL A 96 6.33 -1.08 -1.71
C VAL A 96 5.09 -0.88 -2.58
N PHE A 97 4.04 -0.31 -2.02
CA PHE A 97 2.85 0.11 -2.74
C PHE A 97 2.85 1.62 -2.91
N ILE A 98 2.48 2.08 -4.09
CA ILE A 98 2.13 3.46 -4.36
C ILE A 98 0.65 3.51 -4.71
N SER A 99 -0.12 4.26 -3.93
CA SER A 99 -1.56 4.39 -4.15
C SER A 99 -1.88 5.16 -5.42
N HIS A 100 -1.23 6.29 -5.60
CA HIS A 100 -1.32 7.15 -6.78
C HIS A 100 -0.09 8.07 -6.85
N PHE A 101 -0.05 8.97 -7.83
CA PHE A 101 1.16 9.71 -8.12
C PHE A 101 1.14 11.19 -7.67
N ASP A 102 0.25 11.59 -6.77
CA ASP A 102 0.29 12.94 -6.24
C ASP A 102 1.49 13.14 -5.32
N LYS A 103 1.96 14.37 -5.26
CA LYS A 103 3.22 14.74 -4.60
C LYS A 103 3.30 14.23 -3.16
N ASP A 104 2.22 14.33 -2.41
CA ASP A 104 2.16 13.94 -1.00
C ASP A 104 2.09 12.42 -0.76
N HIS A 105 2.19 11.63 -1.83
CA HIS A 105 2.30 10.18 -1.81
C HIS A 105 3.62 9.66 -2.38
N VAL A 106 4.30 10.45 -3.25
CA VAL A 106 5.47 9.95 -4.01
C VAL A 106 6.73 10.78 -3.89
N ASN A 107 6.72 11.99 -3.29
CA ASN A 107 7.91 12.84 -3.33
C ASN A 107 9.08 12.33 -2.48
N GLY A 108 8.86 11.38 -1.58
CA GLY A 108 9.89 10.66 -0.84
C GLY A 108 10.27 9.31 -1.45
N LEU A 109 9.51 8.85 -2.46
CA LEU A 109 9.73 7.52 -3.05
C LEU A 109 11.15 7.35 -3.58
N LEU A 110 11.68 8.36 -4.26
CA LEU A 110 13.03 8.25 -4.84
C LEU A 110 14.11 8.15 -3.78
N THR A 111 14.01 8.94 -2.71
CA THR A 111 14.89 8.83 -1.53
C THR A 111 14.79 7.42 -0.91
N LEU A 112 13.59 6.87 -0.85
CA LEU A 112 13.36 5.51 -0.36
C LEU A 112 14.02 4.48 -1.28
N LEU A 113 13.83 4.56 -2.61
CA LEU A 113 14.44 3.65 -3.58
C LEU A 113 15.97 3.73 -3.62
N GLU A 114 16.54 4.90 -3.36
CA GLU A 114 18.00 5.10 -3.23
C GLU A 114 18.54 4.55 -1.91
N ARG A 115 17.73 4.56 -0.85
CA ARG A 115 18.13 4.11 0.49
C ARG A 115 17.99 2.61 0.70
N PHE A 116 17.02 1.97 0.04
CA PHE A 116 16.68 0.57 0.25
C PHE A 116 16.82 -0.25 -1.03
N GLN A 117 17.08 -1.55 -0.85
CA GLN A 117 16.78 -2.54 -1.87
C GLN A 117 15.28 -2.85 -1.77
N VAL A 118 14.56 -2.82 -2.89
CA VAL A 118 13.13 -3.10 -2.94
C VAL A 118 12.88 -4.40 -3.69
N GLY A 119 12.25 -5.37 -3.01
CA GLY A 119 11.90 -6.64 -3.63
C GLY A 119 10.85 -6.48 -4.72
N ARG A 120 9.76 -5.76 -4.40
CA ARG A 120 8.67 -5.52 -5.34
C ARG A 120 8.10 -4.11 -5.16
N LEU A 121 8.03 -3.37 -6.25
CA LEU A 121 7.34 -2.09 -6.34
C LEU A 121 6.00 -2.30 -7.05
N VAL A 122 4.90 -1.97 -6.38
CA VAL A 122 3.52 -2.13 -6.89
C VAL A 122 2.95 -0.75 -7.19
N LEU A 123 2.58 -0.54 -8.44
CA LEU A 123 2.04 0.73 -8.94
C LEU A 123 0.65 0.52 -9.53
N PRO A 124 -0.29 1.46 -9.38
CA PRO A 124 -1.50 1.45 -10.19
C PRO A 124 -1.10 1.61 -11.66
N PHE A 125 -1.72 0.82 -12.53
CA PHE A 125 -1.58 1.05 -13.94
C PHE A 125 -2.40 2.27 -14.35
N ILE A 126 -1.73 3.22 -14.96
CA ILE A 126 -2.31 4.46 -15.47
C ILE A 126 -1.76 4.67 -16.88
N HIS A 127 -2.62 5.02 -17.82
CA HIS A 127 -2.18 5.30 -19.19
C HIS A 127 -1.19 6.46 -19.24
N LEU A 128 -0.24 6.40 -20.17
CA LEU A 128 0.82 7.41 -20.31
C LEU A 128 0.28 8.83 -20.36
N TYR A 129 -0.81 9.05 -21.08
CA TYR A 129 -1.42 10.37 -21.20
C TYR A 129 -1.94 10.90 -19.84
N GLU A 130 -2.50 10.04 -18.98
CA GLU A 130 -2.96 10.41 -17.63
C GLU A 130 -1.77 10.69 -16.73
N ARG A 131 -0.70 9.90 -16.84
CA ARG A 131 0.55 10.15 -16.11
C ARG A 131 1.14 11.51 -16.45
N LEU A 132 1.10 11.91 -17.72
CA LEU A 132 1.53 13.25 -18.14
C LEU A 132 0.65 14.35 -17.55
N LEU A 133 -0.67 14.14 -17.48
CA LEU A 133 -1.58 15.07 -16.80
C LEU A 133 -1.23 15.25 -15.33
N ILE A 134 -1.07 14.15 -14.61
CA ILE A 134 -0.72 14.17 -13.18
C ILE A 134 0.62 14.88 -12.98
N ALA A 135 1.63 14.53 -13.78
CA ALA A 135 2.96 15.09 -13.65
C ALA A 135 3.02 16.60 -13.94
N PHE A 136 2.18 17.08 -14.86
CA PHE A 136 2.30 18.44 -15.41
C PHE A 136 1.07 19.33 -15.24
N SER A 137 0.04 18.89 -14.51
CA SER A 137 -1.07 19.76 -14.16
C SER A 137 -0.64 20.82 -13.17
N GLY A 138 -0.95 22.08 -13.45
CA GLY A 138 -0.61 23.23 -12.64
C GLY A 138 0.43 24.14 -13.30
N LYS A 139 0.93 25.13 -12.55
CA LYS A 139 2.01 26.01 -13.06
C LYS A 139 3.26 25.19 -13.31
N PRO A 140 3.91 25.36 -14.48
CA PRO A 140 5.18 24.69 -14.76
C PRO A 140 6.18 24.99 -13.63
N PRO A 141 6.78 23.96 -13.00
CA PRO A 141 7.87 24.20 -12.08
C PRO A 141 9.06 24.75 -12.86
N ASN A 142 9.85 25.62 -12.22
CA ASN A 142 11.07 26.14 -12.83
C ASN A 142 12.04 25.02 -13.23
N GLU A 143 11.95 23.85 -12.57
CA GLU A 143 12.70 22.64 -12.88
C GLU A 143 11.81 21.42 -12.76
N LEU A 144 12.01 20.44 -13.65
CA LEU A 144 11.37 19.12 -13.53
C LEU A 144 11.85 18.44 -12.26
N GLN A 145 10.90 18.13 -11.41
CA GLN A 145 11.18 17.39 -10.19
C GLN A 145 11.40 15.91 -10.52
N PRO A 146 12.30 15.22 -9.80
CA PRO A 146 12.57 13.80 -10.01
C PRO A 146 11.32 12.91 -10.03
N TRP A 147 10.32 13.20 -9.17
CA TRP A 147 9.07 12.46 -9.12
C TRP A 147 8.22 12.62 -10.39
N GLN A 148 8.29 13.77 -11.09
CA GLN A 148 7.57 14.00 -12.35
C GLN A 148 8.16 13.12 -13.47
N LEU A 149 9.50 12.98 -13.51
CA LEU A 149 10.17 12.07 -14.44
C LEU A 149 9.83 10.61 -14.14
N PHE A 150 9.80 10.25 -12.86
CA PHE A 150 9.38 8.90 -12.43
C PHE A 150 7.97 8.58 -12.91
N ILE A 151 6.99 9.45 -12.68
CA ILE A 151 5.61 9.24 -13.12
C ILE A 151 5.52 9.09 -14.64
N THR A 152 6.24 9.94 -15.37
CA THR A 152 6.19 9.92 -16.84
C THR A 152 6.74 8.62 -17.40
N ALA A 153 7.87 8.14 -16.88
CA ALA A 153 8.56 6.95 -17.36
C ALA A 153 9.22 6.17 -16.20
N PRO A 154 8.44 5.48 -15.35
CA PRO A 154 8.95 4.84 -14.14
C PRO A 154 10.06 3.83 -14.43
N MET A 155 9.94 3.07 -15.51
CA MET A 155 10.94 2.07 -15.88
C MET A 155 12.26 2.70 -16.29
N ARG A 156 12.22 3.66 -17.21
CA ARG A 156 13.42 4.41 -17.63
C ARG A 156 14.09 5.11 -16.45
N TYR A 157 13.27 5.62 -15.53
CA TYR A 157 13.78 6.29 -14.34
C TYR A 157 14.52 5.32 -13.42
N ILE A 158 13.95 4.14 -13.15
CA ILE A 158 14.56 3.11 -12.31
C ILE A 158 15.85 2.58 -12.96
N GLN A 159 15.81 2.28 -14.25
CA GLN A 159 16.95 1.72 -14.99
C GLN A 159 18.07 2.73 -15.23
N GLY A 160 17.72 4.00 -15.45
CA GLY A 160 18.69 5.07 -15.76
C GLY A 160 19.44 5.61 -14.55
N ARG A 161 19.09 5.19 -13.32
CA ARG A 161 19.73 5.66 -12.10
C ARG A 161 20.60 4.60 -11.44
N ASN A 162 21.91 4.88 -11.43
CA ASN A 162 22.84 4.10 -10.63
C ASN A 162 22.43 4.16 -9.15
N GLY A 163 22.27 3.02 -8.54
CA GLY A 163 21.97 2.93 -7.12
C GLY A 163 20.52 2.64 -6.76
N ILE A 164 19.58 2.65 -7.69
CA ILE A 164 18.22 2.12 -7.45
C ILE A 164 18.23 0.61 -7.71
N GLN A 165 17.72 -0.15 -6.74
CA GLN A 165 17.59 -1.60 -6.82
C GLN A 165 16.16 -2.01 -6.56
N VAL A 166 15.45 -2.37 -7.61
CA VAL A 166 14.08 -2.91 -7.58
C VAL A 166 14.09 -4.24 -8.32
N ASP A 167 13.77 -5.33 -7.63
CA ASP A 167 13.83 -6.66 -8.26
C ASP A 167 12.65 -6.88 -9.22
N ARG A 168 11.45 -6.38 -8.84
CA ARG A 168 10.22 -6.54 -9.63
C ARG A 168 9.37 -5.29 -9.60
N LEU A 169 8.74 -5.00 -10.74
CA LEU A 169 7.70 -3.98 -10.86
C LEU A 169 6.37 -4.67 -11.18
N THR A 170 5.38 -4.48 -10.33
CA THR A 170 4.03 -5.02 -10.53
C THR A 170 3.06 -3.89 -10.85
N LEU A 171 2.39 -3.98 -11.99
CA LEU A 171 1.37 -3.03 -12.43
C LEU A 171 -0.01 -3.60 -12.11
N VAL A 172 -0.84 -2.79 -11.43
CA VAL A 172 -2.21 -3.15 -11.04
C VAL A 172 -3.19 -2.47 -11.97
N PRO A 173 -3.83 -3.23 -12.89
CA PRO A 173 -4.86 -2.66 -13.77
C PRO A 173 -6.09 -2.23 -12.96
N PRO A 174 -7.00 -1.44 -13.56
CA PRO A 174 -8.30 -1.16 -12.96
C PRO A 174 -9.03 -2.45 -12.63
N SER A 175 -9.54 -2.54 -11.40
CA SER A 175 -10.18 -3.74 -10.87
C SER A 175 -11.52 -4.02 -11.54
N GLY A 176 -11.80 -5.30 -11.79
CA GLY A 176 -13.13 -5.76 -12.17
C GLY A 176 -14.12 -5.73 -10.99
N PHE A 177 -15.31 -6.29 -11.19
CA PHE A 177 -16.31 -6.38 -10.13
C PHE A 177 -16.01 -7.47 -9.09
N ASN A 178 -15.21 -8.48 -9.45
CA ASN A 178 -14.90 -9.62 -8.61
C ASN A 178 -13.48 -9.47 -8.07
N GLY A 179 -13.37 -9.42 -6.76
CA GLY A 179 -12.10 -9.52 -6.05
C GLY A 179 -11.53 -10.93 -6.05
N PRO A 180 -10.40 -11.14 -5.36
CA PRO A 180 -9.82 -12.46 -5.18
C PRO A 180 -10.83 -13.36 -4.47
N ARG A 181 -11.16 -14.48 -5.10
CA ARG A 181 -11.95 -15.52 -4.44
C ARG A 181 -11.05 -16.22 -3.44
N ASP A 182 -11.59 -16.52 -2.26
CA ASP A 182 -11.02 -17.54 -1.41
C ASP A 182 -11.20 -18.88 -2.15
N ASP A 183 -10.22 -19.24 -2.95
CA ASP A 183 -10.08 -20.64 -3.31
C ASP A 183 -9.85 -21.34 -1.98
N ASN A 184 -10.78 -22.22 -1.62
CA ASN A 184 -10.77 -23.01 -0.38
C ASN A 184 -9.54 -23.93 -0.32
N ASP A 185 -8.37 -23.36 -0.36
CA ASP A 185 -7.10 -24.03 -0.14
C ASP A 185 -6.81 -24.08 1.38
N ASN A 186 -7.90 -24.31 2.15
CA ASN A 186 -7.91 -24.35 3.61
C ASN A 186 -7.08 -25.49 4.20
N ASP A 187 -6.57 -26.40 3.37
CA ASP A 187 -5.80 -27.57 3.82
C ASP A 187 -4.28 -27.33 3.79
N ARG A 188 -3.80 -26.13 3.41
CA ARG A 188 -2.37 -25.86 3.39
C ARG A 188 -1.90 -25.30 4.72
N GLU A 189 -1.16 -26.12 5.44
CA GLU A 189 -0.46 -25.65 6.63
C GLU A 189 0.45 -24.46 6.32
N PRO A 190 0.50 -23.45 7.24
CA PRO A 190 1.41 -22.33 7.10
C PRO A 190 2.85 -22.80 6.99
N ARG A 191 3.56 -22.43 5.93
CA ARG A 191 4.96 -22.81 5.69
C ARG A 191 5.89 -21.64 5.98
N SER A 192 7.13 -21.94 6.34
CA SER A 192 8.17 -20.92 6.46
C SER A 192 8.43 -20.23 5.13
N TRP A 193 8.89 -18.98 5.20
CA TRP A 193 9.12 -18.17 4.01
C TRP A 193 10.44 -18.49 3.34
N GLY A 194 10.41 -18.70 2.02
CA GLY A 194 11.61 -18.83 1.19
C GLY A 194 12.29 -17.48 0.90
N GLU A 195 13.23 -17.47 -0.05
CA GLU A 195 13.94 -16.23 -0.45
C GLU A 195 13.03 -15.20 -1.12
N ASP A 196 12.07 -15.63 -1.95
CA ASP A 196 11.01 -14.80 -2.54
C ASP A 196 9.65 -15.26 -1.99
N PRO A 197 9.21 -14.65 -0.87
CA PRO A 197 8.05 -15.16 -0.13
C PRO A 197 6.72 -14.76 -0.73
N ILE A 198 6.69 -13.86 -1.73
CA ILE A 198 5.46 -13.34 -2.33
C ILE A 198 5.04 -14.16 -3.55
N ASN A 199 3.86 -14.77 -3.46
CA ASN A 199 3.19 -15.42 -4.58
C ASN A 199 2.00 -14.57 -5.04
N ILE A 200 1.83 -14.41 -6.36
CA ILE A 200 0.65 -13.79 -6.96
C ILE A 200 -0.36 -14.89 -7.26
N VAL A 201 -1.59 -14.76 -6.77
CA VAL A 201 -2.67 -15.76 -6.93
C VAL A 201 -3.96 -15.07 -7.36
N PRO A 202 -4.51 -15.36 -8.53
CA PRO A 202 -3.91 -16.15 -9.62
C PRO A 202 -2.60 -15.55 -10.15
N PRO A 203 -1.75 -16.32 -10.84
CA PRO A 203 -0.47 -15.84 -11.35
C PRO A 203 -0.59 -14.57 -12.21
N ALA A 204 0.46 -13.77 -12.20
CA ALA A 204 0.55 -12.60 -13.07
C ALA A 204 0.37 -13.00 -14.55
N SER A 205 -0.39 -12.21 -15.28
CA SER A 205 -0.55 -12.38 -16.72
C SER A 205 0.52 -11.61 -17.49
N GLU A 206 0.65 -11.91 -18.78
CA GLU A 206 1.50 -11.11 -19.66
C GLU A 206 0.96 -9.68 -19.79
N ILE A 207 1.89 -8.73 -19.90
CA ILE A 207 1.55 -7.34 -20.13
C ILE A 207 0.96 -7.20 -21.54
N PRO A 208 -0.21 -6.58 -21.73
CA PRO A 208 -0.75 -6.34 -23.05
C PRO A 208 0.27 -5.63 -23.96
N LYS A 209 0.47 -6.14 -25.18
CA LYS A 209 1.48 -5.63 -26.13
C LYS A 209 1.34 -4.14 -26.41
N GLU A 210 0.11 -3.64 -26.48
CA GLU A 210 -0.16 -2.21 -26.71
C GLU A 210 0.39 -1.35 -25.58
N ILE A 211 0.37 -1.86 -24.34
CA ILE A 211 0.85 -1.17 -23.16
C ILE A 211 2.38 -1.26 -23.09
N SER A 212 2.94 -2.44 -23.34
CA SER A 212 4.38 -2.66 -23.32
C SER A 212 5.09 -1.76 -24.36
N ALA A 213 4.52 -1.65 -25.57
CA ALA A 213 5.05 -0.78 -26.62
C ALA A 213 4.95 0.72 -26.29
N LEU A 214 3.87 1.15 -25.61
CA LEU A 214 3.69 2.55 -25.22
C LEU A 214 4.69 3.00 -24.15
N ASP A 215 4.97 2.12 -23.21
CA ASP A 215 5.81 2.44 -22.05
C ASP A 215 7.28 2.05 -22.25
N ASN A 216 7.66 1.53 -23.43
CA ASN A 216 8.99 0.98 -23.70
C ASN A 216 9.44 -0.04 -22.62
N LEU A 217 8.54 -0.95 -22.29
CA LEU A 217 8.79 -1.97 -21.29
C LEU A 217 9.64 -3.13 -21.82
N ASP A 218 9.77 -3.21 -23.15
CA ASP A 218 10.58 -4.24 -23.83
C ASP A 218 12.07 -4.03 -23.54
N GLY A 219 12.75 -5.09 -23.17
CA GLY A 219 14.19 -5.05 -22.84
C GLY A 219 14.53 -4.49 -21.44
N ALA A 220 13.55 -4.34 -20.57
CA ALA A 220 13.76 -3.92 -19.19
C ALA A 220 14.60 -4.94 -18.40
N SER A 221 15.59 -4.47 -17.63
CA SER A 221 16.39 -5.32 -16.73
C SER A 221 15.59 -5.73 -15.48
N VAL A 222 14.57 -4.95 -15.11
CA VAL A 222 13.66 -5.23 -14.00
C VAL A 222 12.52 -6.11 -14.49
N LYS A 223 12.20 -7.17 -13.75
CA LYS A 223 11.07 -8.03 -14.10
C LYS A 223 9.76 -7.27 -13.90
N ILE A 224 8.99 -7.13 -15.00
CA ILE A 224 7.70 -6.47 -14.99
C ILE A 224 6.60 -7.53 -14.93
N GLU A 225 5.61 -7.29 -14.09
CA GLU A 225 4.48 -8.18 -13.88
C GLU A 225 3.16 -7.40 -14.00
N TRP A 226 2.21 -7.98 -14.70
CA TRP A 226 0.85 -7.47 -14.81
C TRP A 226 -0.07 -8.25 -13.90
N LEU A 227 -0.62 -7.59 -12.89
CA LEU A 227 -1.50 -8.27 -11.95
C LEU A 227 -2.83 -8.59 -12.64
N ALA A 228 -3.20 -9.86 -12.69
CA ALA A 228 -4.51 -10.24 -13.22
C ALA A 228 -5.64 -9.69 -12.32
N GLN A 229 -6.81 -9.42 -12.90
CA GLN A 229 -7.95 -8.97 -12.12
C GLN A 229 -8.32 -10.01 -11.05
N GLY A 230 -8.58 -9.54 -9.85
CA GLY A 230 -8.88 -10.41 -8.74
C GLY A 230 -7.67 -11.18 -8.18
N SER A 231 -6.44 -10.74 -8.48
CA SER A 231 -5.25 -11.34 -7.87
C SER A 231 -4.94 -10.72 -6.51
N SER A 232 -4.34 -11.53 -5.65
CA SER A 232 -3.71 -11.11 -4.40
C SER A 232 -2.22 -11.46 -4.38
N LEU A 233 -1.45 -10.73 -3.60
CA LEU A 233 -0.06 -11.04 -3.31
C LEU A 233 -0.02 -11.77 -1.97
N LYS A 234 0.27 -13.07 -1.98
CA LYS A 234 0.26 -13.91 -0.79
C LYS A 234 1.66 -14.10 -0.24
N LEU A 235 1.84 -13.86 1.06
CA LEU A 235 3.05 -14.15 1.80
C LEU A 235 2.92 -15.55 2.42
N GLY A 236 3.44 -16.54 1.74
CA GLY A 236 3.17 -17.94 2.07
C GLY A 236 1.67 -18.19 2.12
N ASN A 237 1.24 -18.98 3.11
CA ASN A 237 -0.18 -19.28 3.37
C ASN A 237 -0.71 -18.52 4.60
N VAL A 238 -0.03 -17.46 5.04
CA VAL A 238 -0.37 -16.82 6.31
C VAL A 238 -0.89 -15.41 6.17
N TRP A 239 -0.51 -14.70 5.09
CA TRP A 239 -0.82 -13.29 4.91
C TRP A 239 -1.06 -12.95 3.45
N GLU A 240 -1.90 -11.95 3.22
CA GLU A 240 -2.17 -11.46 1.87
C GLU A 240 -2.18 -9.94 1.81
N PHE A 241 -1.89 -9.44 0.61
CA PHE A 241 -2.09 -8.07 0.19
C PHE A 241 -3.00 -8.08 -1.03
N VAL A 242 -4.15 -7.44 -0.93
CA VAL A 242 -5.15 -7.38 -2.00
C VAL A 242 -5.25 -5.95 -2.49
N PRO A 243 -4.67 -5.62 -3.65
CA PRO A 243 -4.80 -4.30 -4.24
C PRO A 243 -6.14 -4.18 -4.96
N TYR A 244 -6.83 -3.05 -4.75
CA TYR A 244 -8.04 -2.66 -5.45
C TYR A 244 -7.82 -1.31 -6.12
N ASN A 245 -7.87 -1.28 -7.44
CA ASN A 245 -7.84 -0.08 -8.24
C ASN A 245 -9.27 0.18 -8.74
N ASP A 246 -9.95 1.17 -8.17
CA ASP A 246 -11.35 1.44 -8.52
C ASP A 246 -11.49 1.69 -10.02
N ARG A 247 -12.67 1.34 -10.58
CA ARG A 247 -12.95 1.55 -11.98
C ARG A 247 -12.89 3.04 -12.30
N TYR A 248 -11.78 3.42 -12.83
CA TYR A 248 -11.72 4.63 -13.59
C TYR A 248 -12.48 4.39 -14.90
N THR A 249 -13.51 5.17 -15.15
CA THR A 249 -14.03 5.32 -16.50
C THR A 249 -12.93 6.01 -17.30
N ALA A 250 -11.94 5.22 -17.73
CA ALA A 250 -10.90 5.70 -18.60
C ALA A 250 -11.61 6.39 -19.76
N VAL A 251 -11.45 7.69 -19.86
CA VAL A 251 -11.80 8.41 -21.05
C VAL A 251 -11.06 7.68 -22.16
N ARG A 252 -11.78 6.99 -23.04
CA ARG A 252 -11.16 6.24 -24.15
C ARG A 252 -10.28 7.22 -24.89
N ALA A 253 -8.99 7.14 -24.67
CA ALA A 253 -8.05 7.99 -25.36
C ALA A 253 -8.15 7.68 -26.84
N ASP A 254 -8.44 8.69 -27.63
CA ASP A 254 -8.32 8.64 -29.08
C ASP A 254 -6.90 8.12 -29.42
N PRO A 255 -6.74 7.12 -30.30
CA PRO A 255 -5.43 6.62 -30.69
C PRO A 255 -4.46 7.70 -31.19
N SER A 256 -4.97 8.76 -31.83
CA SER A 256 -4.18 9.92 -32.23
C SER A 256 -3.57 10.65 -31.04
N PHE A 257 -4.34 10.78 -29.97
CA PHE A 257 -3.92 11.42 -28.73
C PHE A 257 -2.88 10.59 -27.98
N THR A 258 -3.04 9.28 -27.91
CA THR A 258 -2.05 8.36 -27.34
C THR A 258 -0.69 8.50 -28.03
N ARG A 259 -0.68 8.66 -29.36
CA ARG A 259 0.55 8.88 -30.14
C ARG A 259 1.21 10.21 -29.81
N ILE A 260 0.43 11.28 -29.71
CA ILE A 260 0.92 12.61 -29.33
C ILE A 260 1.49 12.58 -27.91
N ALA A 261 0.80 11.94 -26.97
CA ALA A 261 1.27 11.79 -25.60
C ALA A 261 2.63 11.08 -25.51
N LYS A 262 2.82 10.01 -26.31
CA LYS A 262 4.10 9.31 -26.38
C LYS A 262 5.21 10.19 -26.94
N GLN A 263 4.96 10.91 -28.04
CA GLN A 263 5.93 11.84 -28.63
C GLN A 263 6.34 12.92 -27.63
N LEU A 264 5.37 13.52 -26.93
CA LEU A 264 5.63 14.56 -25.94
C LEU A 264 6.40 14.02 -24.73
N ALA A 265 6.11 12.80 -24.27
CA ALA A 265 6.85 12.15 -23.19
C ALA A 265 8.32 11.89 -23.59
N ASP A 266 8.55 11.34 -24.80
CA ASP A 266 9.89 11.09 -25.32
C ASP A 266 10.69 12.40 -25.46
N GLN A 267 10.07 13.45 -26.01
CA GLN A 267 10.70 14.76 -26.11
C GLN A 267 11.03 15.37 -24.74
N LEU A 268 10.15 15.21 -23.76
CA LEU A 268 10.34 15.74 -22.42
C LEU A 268 11.53 15.11 -21.70
N ILE A 269 11.71 13.79 -21.85
CA ILE A 269 12.80 13.05 -21.21
C ILE A 269 14.15 13.47 -21.75
N ILE A 270 14.25 13.74 -23.04
CA ILE A 270 15.51 14.14 -23.72
C ILE A 270 15.71 15.65 -23.83
N ALA A 271 14.73 16.46 -23.39
CA ALA A 271 14.78 17.91 -23.55
C ALA A 271 15.97 18.53 -22.83
N PRO A 272 16.86 19.25 -23.54
CA PRO A 272 18.15 19.69 -22.99
C PRO A 272 18.01 20.92 -22.07
N SER A 273 16.95 21.70 -22.19
CA SER A 273 16.79 22.94 -21.47
C SER A 273 15.44 23.10 -20.77
N HIS A 274 15.39 23.93 -19.75
CA HIS A 274 14.16 24.31 -19.06
C HIS A 274 13.11 24.90 -20.00
N ALA A 275 13.54 25.81 -20.91
CA ALA A 275 12.64 26.45 -21.86
C ALA A 275 11.96 25.42 -22.78
N THR A 276 12.72 24.46 -23.31
CA THR A 276 12.19 23.36 -24.13
C THR A 276 11.20 22.52 -23.35
N ARG A 277 11.52 22.16 -22.10
CA ARG A 277 10.64 21.39 -21.24
C ARG A 277 9.34 22.13 -20.93
N SER A 278 9.41 23.42 -20.63
CA SER A 278 8.21 24.26 -20.42
C SER A 278 7.33 24.35 -21.67
N ALA A 279 7.93 24.46 -22.84
CA ALA A 279 7.18 24.46 -24.10
C ALA A 279 6.43 23.12 -24.32
N ILE A 280 7.12 22.00 -24.10
CA ILE A 280 6.51 20.64 -24.20
C ILE A 280 5.39 20.50 -23.16
N GLN A 281 5.61 20.94 -21.94
CA GLN A 281 4.60 20.89 -20.88
C GLN A 281 3.36 21.72 -21.25
N ASN A 282 3.53 22.93 -21.79
CA ASN A 282 2.42 23.74 -22.27
C ASN A 282 1.64 23.03 -23.41
N GLN A 283 2.34 22.33 -24.29
CA GLN A 283 1.69 21.51 -25.33
C GLN A 283 0.88 20.35 -24.72
N ILE A 284 1.42 19.67 -23.69
CA ILE A 284 0.70 18.63 -22.96
C ILE A 284 -0.58 19.22 -22.37
N VAL A 285 -0.50 20.30 -21.61
CA VAL A 285 -1.64 20.96 -20.96
C VAL A 285 -2.66 21.45 -21.98
N ALA A 286 -2.23 22.07 -23.08
CA ALA A 286 -3.12 22.56 -24.13
C ALA A 286 -3.85 21.43 -24.87
N SER A 287 -3.13 20.36 -25.18
CA SER A 287 -3.72 19.17 -25.85
C SER A 287 -4.79 18.50 -24.99
N TYR A 288 -4.66 18.58 -23.68
CA TYR A 288 -5.61 18.03 -22.71
C TYR A 288 -6.77 18.97 -22.40
N GLY A 289 -6.48 20.24 -22.15
CA GLY A 289 -7.50 21.23 -21.79
C GLY A 289 -8.59 21.37 -22.86
N ALA A 290 -8.22 21.17 -24.11
CA ALA A 290 -9.16 21.20 -25.24
C ALA A 290 -10.14 20.01 -25.26
N LYS A 291 -9.80 18.86 -24.63
CA LYS A 291 -10.60 17.61 -24.73
C LYS A 291 -11.27 17.18 -23.42
N HIS A 292 -10.71 17.48 -22.27
CA HIS A 292 -11.11 16.80 -21.02
C HIS A 292 -11.43 17.73 -19.85
N GLY A 293 -11.28 19.05 -19.98
CA GLY A 293 -11.41 19.96 -18.83
C GLY A 293 -10.29 19.75 -17.79
N THR A 294 -9.86 20.81 -17.13
CA THR A 294 -8.74 20.77 -16.16
C THR A 294 -9.23 20.69 -14.71
N THR A 295 -10.22 19.87 -14.41
CA THR A 295 -10.67 19.74 -13.02
C THR A 295 -9.73 18.81 -12.25
N GLY A 296 -9.01 19.34 -11.25
CA GLY A 296 -8.07 18.60 -10.42
C GLY A 296 -8.63 17.41 -9.63
N THR A 297 -9.94 17.18 -9.73
CA THR A 297 -10.66 16.10 -9.05
C THR A 297 -10.42 14.74 -9.70
N GLU A 298 -10.10 14.72 -11.00
CA GLU A 298 -9.95 13.46 -11.76
C GLU A 298 -8.64 12.71 -11.45
N LYS A 299 -7.66 13.39 -10.89
CA LYS A 299 -6.36 12.81 -10.57
C LYS A 299 -6.41 11.76 -9.47
N ASN A 300 -7.28 11.96 -8.49
CA ASN A 300 -7.40 11.09 -7.32
C ASN A 300 -8.41 9.94 -7.56
N LEU A 301 -9.07 9.90 -8.72
CA LEU A 301 -9.93 8.77 -9.11
C LEU A 301 -9.13 7.47 -9.24
N ILE A 302 -7.84 7.57 -9.51
CA ILE A 302 -6.93 6.45 -9.60
C ILE A 302 -6.12 6.40 -8.30
N SER A 303 -6.70 5.82 -7.27
CA SER A 303 -6.00 5.54 -6.03
C SER A 303 -6.13 4.07 -5.69
N LEU A 304 -4.99 3.41 -5.55
CA LEU A 304 -4.92 2.00 -5.19
C LEU A 304 -5.28 1.84 -3.71
N PHE A 305 -6.36 1.12 -3.44
CA PHE A 305 -6.64 0.64 -2.09
C PHE A 305 -5.90 -0.67 -1.88
N VAL A 306 -5.45 -0.91 -0.67
CA VAL A 306 -4.78 -2.17 -0.35
C VAL A 306 -5.31 -2.69 0.98
N TYR A 307 -5.98 -3.84 0.93
CA TYR A 307 -6.20 -4.64 2.11
C TYR A 307 -4.93 -5.46 2.40
N SER A 308 -4.51 -5.50 3.64
CA SER A 308 -3.41 -6.34 4.10
C SER A 308 -3.81 -7.02 5.40
N GLY A 309 -3.87 -8.35 5.39
CA GLY A 309 -4.37 -9.09 6.54
C GLY A 309 -4.03 -10.58 6.49
N PRO A 310 -4.33 -11.32 7.60
CA PRO A 310 -4.09 -12.74 7.68
C PRO A 310 -5.03 -13.52 6.75
N LEU A 311 -4.52 -14.55 6.08
CA LEU A 311 -5.31 -15.52 5.31
C LEU A 311 -6.08 -16.47 6.22
N LEU A 312 -5.49 -16.84 7.35
CA LEU A 312 -6.13 -17.70 8.34
C LEU A 312 -6.79 -16.82 9.39
N MET A 313 -8.02 -17.15 9.78
CA MET A 313 -8.64 -16.51 10.93
C MET A 313 -7.79 -16.80 12.17
N PRO A 314 -7.19 -15.80 12.81
CA PRO A 314 -6.48 -16.03 14.05
C PRO A 314 -7.45 -16.67 15.03
N LYS A 315 -7.09 -17.82 15.59
CA LYS A 315 -7.87 -18.39 16.68
C LYS A 315 -7.81 -17.36 17.80
N LEU A 316 -8.94 -16.77 18.11
CA LEU A 316 -9.08 -15.98 19.34
C LEU A 316 -8.83 -16.92 20.50
N LEU A 317 -7.56 -17.08 20.84
CA LEU A 317 -7.24 -17.63 22.13
C LEU A 317 -7.85 -16.64 23.13
N ARG A 318 -8.91 -17.07 23.82
CA ARG A 318 -9.27 -16.54 25.13
C ARG A 318 -8.08 -16.76 26.07
N LEU A 319 -6.99 -16.08 25.81
CA LEU A 319 -5.90 -15.99 26.74
C LEU A 319 -6.36 -15.03 27.81
N ALA A 320 -6.60 -15.63 28.99
CA ALA A 320 -6.59 -14.90 30.22
C ALA A 320 -5.49 -13.83 30.18
N LEU A 321 -5.94 -12.58 29.99
CA LEU A 321 -5.40 -11.34 30.51
C LEU A 321 -3.89 -11.31 30.83
N ARG A 322 -3.03 -11.44 29.82
CA ARG A 322 -1.81 -10.65 29.82
C ARG A 322 -2.05 -9.48 28.89
N ARG A 323 -2.26 -8.31 29.49
CA ARG A 323 -2.46 -7.04 28.80
C ARG A 323 -1.42 -6.93 27.69
N PRO A 324 -1.80 -6.85 26.40
CA PRO A 324 -0.86 -6.47 25.37
C PRO A 324 -0.33 -5.10 25.77
N SER A 325 0.98 -4.97 25.90
CA SER A 325 1.56 -3.67 26.12
C SER A 325 1.43 -2.88 24.82
N ILE A 326 0.34 -2.15 24.68
CA ILE A 326 0.21 -1.13 23.65
C ILE A 326 1.25 -0.06 24.04
N ARG A 327 2.43 -0.15 23.48
CA ARG A 327 3.38 0.95 23.51
C ARG A 327 2.95 1.94 22.43
N ILE A 328 1.96 2.74 22.75
CA ILE A 328 1.77 4.02 22.07
C ILE A 328 2.96 4.85 22.54
N SER A 329 3.93 5.04 21.66
CA SER A 329 5.12 5.81 21.96
C SER A 329 4.71 7.21 22.41
N GLY A 330 4.67 7.44 23.70
CA GLY A 330 4.71 8.76 24.29
C GLY A 330 3.44 9.38 24.87
N TYR A 331 2.29 8.69 24.95
CA TYR A 331 1.14 9.22 25.69
C TYR A 331 0.38 8.15 26.48
N THR A 332 0.28 8.33 27.79
CA THR A 332 -0.90 7.97 28.55
C THR A 332 -2.05 8.83 28.00
N ALA A 333 -2.83 8.31 27.07
CA ALA A 333 -4.07 8.94 26.67
C ALA A 333 -4.96 8.98 27.93
N ARG A 334 -5.15 10.15 28.51
CA ARG A 334 -6.28 10.38 29.39
C ARG A 334 -7.52 10.28 28.50
N PHE A 335 -8.11 9.10 28.46
CA PHE A 335 -9.45 8.92 27.95
C PHE A 335 -10.38 9.73 28.82
N MET A 336 -10.87 10.87 28.31
CA MET A 336 -12.05 11.51 28.88
C MET A 336 -13.24 10.57 28.65
N GLY A 337 -13.81 10.10 29.74
CA GLY A 337 -14.85 9.13 29.94
C GLY A 337 -15.89 9.01 28.82
N TYR A 338 -15.94 7.83 28.24
CA TYR A 338 -17.12 7.27 27.64
C TYR A 338 -17.28 5.84 28.18
N CYS A 339 -18.24 5.67 29.07
CA CYS A 339 -18.72 4.38 29.51
C CYS A 339 -19.68 3.81 28.45
N GLY A 340 -19.14 3.22 27.39
CA GLY A 340 -19.84 2.28 26.52
C GLY A 340 -19.46 0.85 26.91
N PRO A 341 -20.27 -0.18 26.58
CA PRO A 341 -19.96 -1.55 26.95
C PRO A 341 -18.60 -1.94 26.42
N LEU A 342 -17.74 -2.40 27.34
CA LEU A 342 -16.38 -2.86 27.11
C LEU A 342 -16.40 -4.09 26.18
N HIS A 343 -16.42 -3.87 24.87
CA HIS A 343 -15.98 -4.88 23.93
C HIS A 343 -14.48 -4.67 23.73
N TYR A 344 -13.68 -5.47 24.44
CA TYR A 344 -12.27 -5.67 24.07
C TYR A 344 -12.25 -6.62 22.86
N PRO A 345 -11.68 -6.18 21.75
CA PRO A 345 -10.31 -6.56 21.51
C PRO A 345 -9.44 -5.36 21.08
N ASP A 346 -8.39 -5.16 21.81
CA ASP A 346 -7.31 -4.21 21.48
C ASP A 346 -6.46 -4.72 20.30
N SER A 347 -7.04 -5.36 19.29
CA SER A 347 -6.28 -6.02 18.23
C SER A 347 -6.91 -5.72 16.85
N ALA A 348 -6.18 -5.04 15.98
CA ALA A 348 -6.52 -4.96 14.57
C ALA A 348 -5.68 -5.98 13.79
N HIS A 349 -6.31 -7.02 13.28
CA HIS A 349 -5.61 -8.10 12.57
C HIS A 349 -5.15 -7.69 11.19
N ALA A 350 -5.80 -6.69 10.58
CA ALA A 350 -5.57 -6.23 9.22
C ALA A 350 -5.36 -4.72 9.16
N VAL A 351 -4.95 -4.23 8.02
CA VAL A 351 -4.95 -2.81 7.68
C VAL A 351 -5.60 -2.62 6.31
N LEU A 352 -6.44 -1.59 6.21
CA LEU A 352 -7.01 -1.14 4.95
C LEU A 352 -6.43 0.24 4.63
N TYR A 353 -5.60 0.29 3.62
CA TYR A 353 -5.07 1.51 3.03
C TYR A 353 -6.00 1.98 1.92
N THR A 354 -6.30 3.25 1.89
CA THR A 354 -7.21 3.84 0.90
C THR A 354 -6.56 4.92 0.05
N GLY A 355 -5.32 5.34 0.39
CA GLY A 355 -4.69 6.48 -0.30
C GLY A 355 -5.61 7.69 -0.28
N ASP A 356 -5.75 8.34 -1.43
CA ASP A 356 -6.70 9.44 -1.66
C ASP A 356 -7.98 8.98 -2.38
N GLY A 357 -8.24 7.67 -2.38
CA GLY A 357 -9.37 7.07 -3.07
C GLY A 357 -10.72 7.63 -2.65
N PHE A 358 -11.69 7.50 -3.53
CA PHE A 358 -13.02 8.05 -3.36
C PHE A 358 -14.00 7.01 -2.82
N LEU A 359 -14.61 7.31 -1.69
CA LEU A 359 -15.81 6.67 -1.16
C LEU A 359 -16.92 7.71 -0.99
N LYS A 360 -17.09 8.56 -2.02
CA LYS A 360 -18.03 9.69 -2.01
C LYS A 360 -19.47 9.27 -2.21
N THR A 361 -19.68 8.14 -2.86
CA THR A 361 -21.02 7.62 -3.14
C THR A 361 -21.22 6.23 -2.54
N PRO A 362 -22.47 5.87 -2.19
CA PRO A 362 -22.78 4.50 -1.74
C PRO A 362 -22.36 3.42 -2.75
N GLU A 363 -22.40 3.73 -4.04
CA GLU A 363 -21.97 2.81 -5.11
C GLU A 363 -20.46 2.53 -5.03
N GLN A 364 -19.62 3.56 -4.89
CA GLN A 364 -18.18 3.40 -4.75
C GLN A 364 -17.83 2.55 -3.52
N LEU A 365 -18.48 2.83 -2.39
CA LEU A 365 -18.33 2.05 -1.17
C LEU A 365 -18.75 0.59 -1.38
N SER A 366 -19.92 0.36 -2.00
CA SER A 366 -20.44 -0.98 -2.28
C SER A 366 -19.51 -1.77 -3.21
N ASN A 367 -18.99 -1.14 -4.25
CA ASN A 367 -18.04 -1.77 -5.18
C ASN A 367 -16.78 -2.25 -4.45
N MET A 368 -16.21 -1.40 -3.58
CA MET A 368 -15.05 -1.75 -2.79
C MET A 368 -15.34 -2.88 -1.79
N LEU A 369 -16.46 -2.81 -1.07
CA LEU A 369 -16.86 -3.83 -0.09
C LEU A 369 -17.10 -5.19 -0.78
N ASN A 370 -17.73 -5.20 -1.95
CA ASN A 370 -17.95 -6.41 -2.74
C ASN A 370 -16.63 -7.00 -3.26
N TYR A 371 -15.69 -6.14 -3.65
CA TYR A 371 -14.39 -6.58 -4.13
C TYR A 371 -13.55 -7.26 -3.03
N PHE A 372 -13.49 -6.67 -1.85
CA PHE A 372 -12.72 -7.23 -0.74
C PHE A 372 -13.42 -8.41 -0.04
N ASP A 373 -14.70 -8.62 -0.26
CA ASP A 373 -15.59 -9.59 0.36
C ASP A 373 -15.85 -9.39 1.86
N SER A 374 -16.82 -10.14 2.38
CA SER A 374 -17.23 -10.03 3.79
C SER A 374 -16.19 -10.59 4.75
N ALA A 375 -15.46 -11.63 4.39
CA ALA A 375 -14.49 -12.27 5.28
C ALA A 375 -13.34 -11.29 5.61
N ARG A 376 -12.82 -10.58 4.60
CA ARG A 376 -11.80 -9.54 4.77
C ARG A 376 -12.34 -8.32 5.51
N MET A 377 -13.56 -7.89 5.16
CA MET A 377 -14.15 -6.69 5.75
C MET A 377 -14.61 -6.89 7.20
N GLN A 378 -14.88 -8.11 7.63
CA GLN A 378 -15.17 -8.44 9.03
C GLN A 378 -13.91 -8.52 9.93
N GLN A 379 -12.70 -8.60 9.34
CA GLN A 379 -11.49 -8.57 10.15
C GLN A 379 -11.37 -7.24 10.91
N PRO A 380 -11.06 -7.27 12.23
CA PRO A 380 -10.69 -6.07 12.96
C PRO A 380 -9.49 -5.41 12.27
N LYS A 381 -9.63 -4.13 11.92
CA LYS A 381 -8.65 -3.48 11.05
C LYS A 381 -8.29 -2.06 11.48
N VAL A 382 -7.06 -1.67 11.15
CA VAL A 382 -6.66 -0.26 11.07
C VAL A 382 -7.10 0.27 9.71
N LEU A 383 -7.78 1.39 9.68
CA LEU A 383 -8.12 2.11 8.45
C LEU A 383 -7.23 3.33 8.30
N GLN A 384 -6.51 3.46 7.18
CA GLN A 384 -6.02 4.75 6.73
C GLN A 384 -7.20 5.48 6.07
N VAL A 385 -7.65 6.56 6.69
CA VAL A 385 -8.82 7.29 6.21
C VAL A 385 -8.50 8.01 4.91
N MET A 386 -9.37 7.82 3.92
CA MET A 386 -9.22 8.31 2.56
C MET A 386 -8.93 9.82 2.51
N HIS A 387 -8.03 10.20 1.61
CA HIS A 387 -7.72 11.58 1.23
C HIS A 387 -7.56 12.50 2.46
N HIS A 388 -6.79 12.01 3.45
CA HIS A 388 -6.50 12.74 4.70
C HIS A 388 -7.74 13.16 5.51
N GLY A 389 -8.91 12.59 5.23
CA GLY A 389 -10.20 13.01 5.78
C GLY A 389 -10.84 14.18 5.02
N ALA A 390 -10.65 14.25 3.70
CA ALA A 390 -11.29 15.23 2.84
C ALA A 390 -12.77 14.91 2.64
N LYS A 391 -13.64 15.94 2.76
CA LYS A 391 -15.07 15.81 2.52
C LYS A 391 -15.42 15.44 1.07
N SER A 392 -14.53 15.77 0.12
CA SER A 392 -14.69 15.45 -1.30
C SER A 392 -14.63 13.96 -1.61
N SER A 393 -14.02 13.16 -0.74
CA SER A 393 -13.78 11.72 -0.94
C SER A 393 -14.59 10.82 0.00
N TRP A 394 -15.57 11.39 0.68
CA TRP A 394 -16.35 10.74 1.73
C TRP A 394 -17.84 11.04 1.61
N HIS A 395 -18.68 10.16 2.17
CA HIS A 395 -20.10 10.41 2.48
C HIS A 395 -20.45 9.84 3.86
N LEU A 396 -21.51 10.34 4.46
CA LEU A 396 -21.97 9.91 5.79
C LEU A 396 -22.32 8.41 5.79
N GLY A 397 -21.84 7.68 6.81
CA GLY A 397 -22.04 6.24 6.98
C GLY A 397 -20.87 5.37 6.46
N VAL A 398 -19.85 5.96 5.86
CA VAL A 398 -18.63 5.22 5.46
C VAL A 398 -17.96 4.60 6.68
N ALA A 399 -17.90 5.33 7.80
CA ALA A 399 -17.28 4.83 9.02
C ALA A 399 -17.99 3.58 9.56
N ASP A 400 -19.33 3.60 9.61
CA ASP A 400 -20.13 2.46 10.07
C ASP A 400 -19.99 1.24 9.14
N ALA A 401 -19.97 1.46 7.83
CA ALA A 401 -19.84 0.39 6.85
C ALA A 401 -18.46 -0.28 6.89
N LEU A 402 -17.40 0.48 7.18
CA LEU A 402 -16.04 -0.05 7.31
C LEU A 402 -15.74 -0.58 8.70
N ALA A 403 -16.41 -0.06 9.73
CA ALA A 403 -16.27 -0.43 11.14
C ALA A 403 -14.83 -0.73 11.57
N PRO A 404 -13.88 0.21 11.41
CA PRO A 404 -12.50 -0.04 11.76
C PRO A 404 -12.28 -0.01 13.28
N GLU A 405 -11.31 -0.76 13.78
CA GLU A 405 -10.86 -0.65 15.17
C GLU A 405 -10.12 0.66 15.44
N PHE A 406 -9.36 1.13 14.45
CA PHE A 406 -8.63 2.39 14.49
C PHE A 406 -8.76 3.12 13.16
N SER A 407 -8.97 4.43 13.22
CA SER A 407 -9.06 5.29 12.03
C SER A 407 -7.91 6.27 12.03
N VAL A 408 -6.95 6.09 11.12
CA VAL A 408 -5.74 6.92 11.05
C VAL A 408 -5.88 7.96 9.95
N PHE A 409 -5.83 9.23 10.34
CA PHE A 409 -5.84 10.38 9.45
C PHE A 409 -4.40 10.87 9.26
N CYS A 410 -3.82 10.65 8.09
CA CYS A 410 -2.50 11.14 7.72
C CYS A 410 -2.59 12.62 7.31
N ALA A 411 -2.83 13.51 8.27
CA ALA A 411 -3.23 14.89 8.04
C ALA A 411 -2.45 15.87 8.90
N TYR A 412 -2.37 17.12 8.43
CA TYR A 412 -1.81 18.24 9.20
C TYR A 412 -2.89 19.30 9.41
N LYS A 413 -3.60 19.24 10.54
CA LYS A 413 -4.76 20.11 10.84
C LYS A 413 -4.49 21.62 10.73
N PRO A 414 -3.31 22.16 11.14
CA PRO A 414 -2.96 23.55 10.91
C PRO A 414 -2.67 23.93 9.45
N GLY A 415 -2.74 22.95 8.52
CA GLY A 415 -2.45 23.15 7.11
C GLY A 415 -3.53 23.91 6.34
N LEU A 416 -3.21 24.27 5.09
CA LEU A 416 -4.11 25.00 4.17
C LEU A 416 -5.46 24.28 3.96
N TYR A 417 -5.43 22.95 3.89
CA TYR A 417 -6.61 22.14 3.59
C TYR A 417 -7.48 21.83 4.82
N ARG A 418 -7.01 22.11 6.02
CA ARG A 418 -7.70 21.88 7.30
C ARG A 418 -8.25 20.45 7.46
N HIS A 419 -7.55 19.46 6.87
CA HIS A 419 -7.91 18.06 7.04
C HIS A 419 -7.52 17.55 8.43
N PRO A 420 -8.28 16.58 8.99
CA PRO A 420 -9.58 16.12 8.52
C PRO A 420 -10.67 17.19 8.66
N HIS A 421 -11.66 17.19 7.74
CA HIS A 421 -12.84 18.02 7.87
C HIS A 421 -13.70 17.53 9.06
N ASP A 422 -14.37 18.46 9.73
CA ASP A 422 -15.13 18.16 10.95
C ASP A 422 -16.24 17.14 10.75
N ASP A 423 -16.91 17.16 9.60
CA ASP A 423 -17.99 16.17 9.30
C ASP A 423 -17.42 14.76 9.17
N VAL A 424 -16.26 14.61 8.50
CA VAL A 424 -15.56 13.33 8.37
C VAL A 424 -15.07 12.85 9.73
N TRP A 425 -14.46 13.76 10.52
CA TRP A 425 -14.00 13.42 11.86
C TRP A 425 -15.14 12.93 12.75
N LYS A 426 -16.31 13.58 12.68
CA LYS A 426 -17.51 13.19 13.47
C LYS A 426 -18.00 11.79 13.10
N ASP A 427 -18.03 11.42 11.82
CA ASP A 427 -18.42 10.09 11.36
C ASP A 427 -17.54 9.00 11.98
N PHE A 428 -16.22 9.26 12.08
CA PHE A 428 -15.24 8.33 12.62
C PHE A 428 -15.05 8.40 14.15
N THR A 429 -15.81 9.24 14.89
CA THR A 429 -15.58 9.48 16.32
C THR A 429 -15.62 8.21 17.17
N PHE A 430 -16.49 7.25 16.84
CA PHE A 430 -16.62 5.98 17.56
C PHE A 430 -15.58 4.93 17.16
N TYR A 431 -14.78 5.20 16.12
CA TYR A 431 -13.80 4.30 15.55
C TYR A 431 -12.35 4.70 15.86
N ARG A 432 -12.10 5.13 17.10
CA ARG A 432 -10.79 5.50 17.65
C ARG A 432 -9.95 6.34 16.67
N PRO A 433 -10.42 7.54 16.29
CA PRO A 433 -9.74 8.38 15.32
C PRO A 433 -8.40 8.87 15.87
N TRP A 434 -7.37 8.82 15.02
CA TRP A 434 -6.01 9.25 15.33
C TRP A 434 -5.49 10.14 14.21
N ILE A 435 -4.97 11.33 14.55
CA ILE A 435 -4.29 12.19 13.58
C ILE A 435 -2.79 11.84 13.61
N CYS A 436 -2.26 11.39 12.47
CA CYS A 436 -0.86 11.20 12.25
C CYS A 436 -0.32 12.40 11.46
N GLY A 437 0.29 13.35 12.17
CA GLY A 437 0.66 14.65 11.62
C GLY A 437 2.17 14.89 11.52
N ALA A 438 2.63 16.10 11.86
CA ALA A 438 4.02 16.54 11.68
C ALA A 438 4.91 16.35 12.92
N HIS A 439 4.38 15.87 14.02
CA HIS A 439 5.13 15.66 15.24
C HIS A 439 5.30 14.19 15.56
N ARG A 440 6.48 13.76 16.02
CA ARG A 440 6.75 12.35 16.40
C ARG A 440 5.75 11.78 17.40
N ARG A 441 5.12 12.62 18.23
CA ARG A 441 4.09 12.21 19.18
C ARG A 441 2.75 11.89 18.52
N GLU A 442 2.58 12.28 17.27
CA GLU A 442 1.38 12.05 16.45
C GLU A 442 1.53 10.83 15.53
N SER A 443 2.63 10.09 15.62
CA SER A 443 2.77 8.82 14.90
C SER A 443 1.80 7.79 15.45
N PHE A 444 1.21 6.99 14.57
CA PHE A 444 0.44 5.82 14.99
C PHE A 444 1.30 4.58 14.84
N ARG A 445 1.43 3.81 15.92
CA ARG A 445 2.17 2.56 15.92
C ARG A 445 1.43 1.50 16.72
N LEU A 446 1.11 0.38 16.05
CA LEU A 446 0.43 -0.76 16.67
C LEU A 446 1.27 -2.02 16.44
N TYR A 447 1.60 -2.70 17.53
CA TYR A 447 2.32 -3.97 17.52
C TYR A 447 1.43 -5.07 18.08
N GLN A 448 1.36 -6.20 17.40
CA GLN A 448 0.46 -7.30 17.76
C GLN A 448 1.11 -8.66 17.55
N GLN A 449 0.59 -9.65 18.26
CA GLN A 449 0.91 -11.06 18.07
C GLN A 449 -0.38 -11.81 17.73
N LEU A 450 -0.41 -12.40 16.54
CA LEU A 450 -1.48 -13.27 16.08
C LEU A 450 -1.07 -14.73 16.30
N ARG A 451 -2.02 -15.60 16.60
CA ARG A 451 -1.82 -17.06 16.69
C ARG A 451 -2.89 -17.76 15.83
N PHE A 452 -2.49 -18.81 15.17
CA PHE A 452 -3.36 -19.59 14.27
C PHE A 452 -3.73 -20.93 14.89
#